data_c888239b6b1acd0f77b5b298de1909c5
#
_entry.id   c888239b6b1acd0f77b5b298de1909c5
#
_cell.length_a   1.000
_cell.length_b   1.000
_cell.length_c   1.000
_cell.angle_alpha   90.00
_cell.angle_beta   90.00
_cell.angle_gamma   90.00
#
_symmetry.space_group_name_H-M   'P 1'
#
loop_
_entity.id
_entity.type
_entity.pdbx_description
1 polymer ?
#
loop_
_entity_poly.entity_id
_entity_poly.type
_entity_poly.pdbx_seq_one_letter_code
_entity_poly.pdbx_strand_id
1 'polypeptide(L)'
;MALALNVFKTVTQIAPTSPVGIFTASTGYTGVVLLAQAANVGSSTKKVSLSHVRTTAGIAVTTEIVKDLPIESSDTANLLAGKLVLETNDVLKLSADTATDIKFIGSILETLN
;
A
#
# COMPACT_ATOMS: atom_id res chain seq x y z
N MET A 1 -17.24 19.61 -16.94
CA MET A 1 -17.07 18.68 -15.81
C MET A 1 -16.01 19.24 -14.88
N ALA A 2 -16.31 19.32 -13.60
CA ALA A 2 -15.34 19.78 -12.61
C ALA A 2 -14.50 18.59 -12.11
N LEU A 3 -13.20 18.81 -11.99
CA LEU A 3 -12.31 17.83 -11.35
C LEU A 3 -12.37 18.00 -9.84
N ALA A 4 -12.39 16.90 -9.12
CA ALA A 4 -12.29 16.94 -7.66
C ALA A 4 -10.88 17.34 -7.26
N LEU A 5 -10.75 18.36 -6.41
CA LEU A 5 -9.44 18.80 -5.92
C LEU A 5 -8.86 17.84 -4.92
N ASN A 6 -9.71 17.28 -4.06
CA ASN A 6 -9.32 16.33 -3.03
C ASN A 6 -10.31 15.18 -3.02
N VAL A 7 -9.80 13.97 -3.04
CA VAL A 7 -10.61 12.75 -3.00
C VAL A 7 -10.03 11.80 -1.94
N PHE A 8 -10.86 11.41 -0.98
CA PHE A 8 -10.48 10.41 0.00
C PHE A 8 -10.86 9.03 -0.54
N LYS A 9 -9.95 8.09 -0.48
CA LYS A 9 -10.16 6.73 -0.98
C LYS A 9 -9.78 5.71 0.07
N THR A 10 -10.54 4.63 0.12
CA THR A 10 -10.20 3.45 0.92
C THR A 10 -9.77 2.35 -0.03
N VAL A 11 -8.62 1.76 0.22
CA VAL A 11 -8.07 0.66 -0.57
C VAL A 11 -8.04 -0.59 0.29
N THR A 12 -8.60 -1.67 -0.23
CA THR A 12 -8.58 -2.98 0.44
C THR A 12 -7.97 -4.01 -0.49
N GLN A 13 -7.21 -4.93 0.08
CA GLN A 13 -6.55 -5.98 -0.70
C GLN A 13 -6.26 -7.19 0.17
N ILE A 14 -6.54 -8.38 -0.34
CA ILE A 14 -6.00 -9.61 0.22
C ILE A 14 -4.61 -9.75 -0.38
N ALA A 15 -3.58 -9.78 0.47
CA ALA A 15 -2.20 -9.77 0.00
C ALA A 15 -1.85 -11.09 -0.68
N PRO A 16 -1.42 -11.05 -1.95
CA PRO A 16 -0.98 -12.24 -2.66
C PRO A 16 0.48 -12.56 -2.35
N THR A 17 0.97 -13.70 -2.82
CA THR A 17 2.37 -14.09 -2.63
C THR A 17 3.33 -13.35 -3.55
N SER A 18 2.85 -12.83 -4.68
CA SER A 18 3.64 -11.97 -5.57
C SER A 18 3.21 -10.52 -5.38
N PRO A 19 4.13 -9.56 -5.36
CA PRO A 19 3.76 -8.16 -5.16
C PRO A 19 2.72 -7.68 -6.18
N VAL A 20 1.69 -7.00 -5.69
CA VAL A 20 0.62 -6.43 -6.52
C VAL A 20 0.52 -4.94 -6.23
N GLY A 21 0.30 -4.13 -7.27
CA GLY A 21 0.02 -2.71 -7.10
C GLY A 21 -1.36 -2.51 -6.49
N ILE A 22 -1.42 -1.85 -5.34
CA ILE A 22 -2.69 -1.60 -4.65
C ILE A 22 -3.16 -0.16 -4.82
N PHE A 23 -2.27 0.74 -5.16
CA PHE A 23 -2.62 2.12 -5.47
C PHE A 23 -1.53 2.75 -6.34
N THR A 24 -1.96 3.51 -7.34
CA THR A 24 -1.07 4.32 -8.18
C THR A 24 -1.57 5.75 -8.14
N ALA A 25 -0.69 6.70 -7.82
CA ALA A 25 -1.06 8.12 -7.86
C ALA A 25 -1.33 8.50 -9.32
N SER A 26 -2.52 9.02 -9.59
CA SER A 26 -2.95 9.35 -10.95
C SER A 26 -2.13 10.50 -11.53
N THR A 27 -2.01 10.54 -12.85
CA THR A 27 -1.35 11.65 -13.55
C THR A 27 -2.05 12.96 -13.20
N GLY A 28 -1.28 13.95 -12.77
CA GLY A 28 -1.80 15.23 -12.33
C GLY A 28 -2.23 15.27 -10.86
N TYR A 29 -2.09 14.16 -10.14
CA TYR A 29 -2.44 14.08 -8.73
C TYR A 29 -1.27 13.64 -7.87
N THR A 30 -1.35 13.99 -6.60
CA THR A 30 -0.46 13.51 -5.55
C THR A 30 -1.31 12.70 -4.56
N GLY A 31 -0.83 11.53 -4.16
CA GLY A 31 -1.51 10.71 -3.16
C GLY A 31 -0.81 10.84 -1.81
N VAL A 32 -1.59 10.97 -0.74
CA VAL A 32 -1.06 10.93 0.63
C VAL A 32 -1.67 9.74 1.33
N VAL A 33 -0.83 8.79 1.70
CA VAL A 33 -1.28 7.61 2.44
C VAL A 33 -1.43 8.00 3.91
N LEU A 34 -2.65 7.95 4.41
CA LEU A 34 -2.99 8.37 5.77
C LEU A 34 -2.97 7.18 6.73
N LEU A 35 -3.27 5.99 6.22
CA LEU A 35 -3.33 4.75 6.99
C LEU A 35 -2.89 3.60 6.10
N ALA A 36 -2.09 2.70 6.63
CA ALA A 36 -1.74 1.44 5.99
C ALA A 36 -1.67 0.36 7.08
N GLN A 37 -2.61 -0.55 7.06
CA GLN A 37 -2.81 -1.51 8.14
C GLN A 37 -3.08 -2.90 7.55
N ALA A 38 -2.52 -3.93 8.17
CA ALA A 38 -2.73 -5.30 7.73
C ALA A 38 -3.09 -6.19 8.92
N ALA A 39 -4.06 -7.05 8.72
CA ALA A 39 -4.51 -8.01 9.72
C ALA A 39 -4.22 -9.43 9.25
N ASN A 40 -3.74 -10.27 10.17
CA ASN A 40 -3.57 -11.69 9.92
C ASN A 40 -4.81 -12.43 10.43
N VAL A 41 -5.64 -12.91 9.51
CA VAL A 41 -6.86 -13.64 9.86
C VAL A 41 -6.65 -15.15 9.79
N GLY A 42 -5.42 -15.60 9.55
CA GLY A 42 -5.06 -17.01 9.53
C GLY A 42 -4.81 -17.57 10.91
N SER A 43 -4.39 -18.83 10.96
CA SER A 43 -4.19 -19.57 12.21
C SER A 43 -2.73 -19.63 12.66
N SER A 44 -1.81 -19.04 11.91
CA SER A 44 -0.39 -19.02 12.26
C SER A 44 0.23 -17.69 11.85
N THR A 45 1.44 -17.39 12.35
CA THR A 45 2.16 -16.18 12.00
C THR A 45 2.41 -16.11 10.49
N LYS A 46 2.12 -14.96 9.90
CA LYS A 46 2.35 -14.69 8.48
C LYS A 46 3.18 -13.42 8.34
N LYS A 47 3.86 -13.29 7.20
CA LYS A 47 4.73 -12.15 6.93
C LYS A 47 4.14 -11.30 5.81
N VAL A 48 4.22 -9.99 5.97
CA VAL A 48 3.71 -9.02 4.99
C VAL A 48 4.82 -8.08 4.56
N SER A 49 4.76 -7.67 3.30
CA SER A 49 5.69 -6.68 2.74
C SER A 49 4.90 -5.59 2.03
N LEU A 50 5.30 -4.35 2.25
CA LEU A 50 4.75 -3.18 1.59
C LEU A 50 5.90 -2.38 1.00
N SER A 51 5.81 -2.01 -0.27
CA SER A 51 6.87 -1.29 -0.95
C SER A 51 6.35 -0.15 -1.80
N HIS A 52 7.22 0.82 -2.04
CA HIS A 52 6.99 1.98 -2.90
C HIS A 52 7.83 1.80 -4.16
N VAL A 53 7.21 1.99 -5.31
CA VAL A 53 7.90 1.89 -6.60
C VAL A 53 7.78 3.22 -7.33
N ARG A 54 8.92 3.80 -7.68
CA ARG A 54 8.99 5.01 -8.50
C ARG A 54 9.76 4.71 -9.77
N THR A 55 9.20 5.13 -10.89
CA THR A 55 9.86 4.98 -12.19
C THR A 55 10.34 6.33 -12.68
N THR A 56 11.63 6.46 -12.92
CA THR A 56 12.24 7.67 -13.47
C THR A 56 13.03 7.31 -14.72
N ALA A 57 12.72 7.95 -15.84
CA ALA A 57 13.38 7.70 -17.13
C ALA A 57 13.36 6.22 -17.52
N GLY A 58 12.24 5.54 -17.28
CA GLY A 58 12.06 4.13 -17.61
C GLY A 58 12.67 3.15 -16.62
N ILE A 59 13.29 3.64 -15.55
CA ILE A 59 13.91 2.78 -14.54
C ILE A 59 13.06 2.78 -13.27
N ALA A 60 12.58 1.60 -12.88
CA ALA A 60 11.78 1.42 -11.67
C ALA A 60 12.71 1.17 -10.49
N VAL A 61 12.48 1.91 -9.41
CA VAL A 61 13.19 1.72 -8.14
C VAL A 61 12.16 1.34 -7.08
N THR A 62 12.38 0.19 -6.45
CA THR A 62 11.53 -0.31 -5.37
C THR A 62 12.17 0.00 -4.02
N THR A 63 11.42 0.62 -3.14
CA THR A 63 11.85 0.86 -1.76
C THR A 63 10.90 0.12 -0.83
N GLU A 64 11.42 -0.84 -0.08
CA GLU A 64 10.64 -1.57 0.92
C GLU A 64 10.33 -0.65 2.10
N ILE A 65 9.04 -0.50 2.39
CA ILE A 65 8.59 0.22 3.60
C ILE A 65 8.64 -0.74 4.78
N VAL A 66 8.08 -1.94 4.59
CA VAL A 66 8.28 -3.08 5.47
C VAL A 66 8.57 -4.29 4.61
N LYS A 67 9.47 -5.15 5.08
CA LYS A 67 9.79 -6.39 4.39
C LYS A 67 9.71 -7.55 5.35
N ASP A 68 8.86 -8.53 4.99
CA ASP A 68 8.68 -9.75 5.77
C ASP A 68 8.36 -9.48 7.24
N LEU A 69 7.50 -8.48 7.49
CA LEU A 69 7.06 -8.16 8.84
C LEU A 69 6.15 -9.27 9.35
N PRO A 70 6.53 -9.95 10.43
CA PRO A 70 5.68 -11.00 10.97
C PRO A 70 4.49 -10.42 11.72
N ILE A 71 3.30 -10.95 11.42
CA ILE A 71 2.07 -10.62 12.13
C ILE A 71 1.53 -11.92 12.71
N GLU A 72 1.35 -11.97 14.02
CA GLU A 72 0.81 -13.15 14.68
C GLU A 72 -0.65 -13.38 14.29
N SER A 73 -1.09 -14.61 14.44
CA SER A 73 -2.49 -14.97 14.19
C SER A 73 -3.44 -14.07 14.98
N SER A 74 -4.48 -13.58 14.33
CA SER A 74 -5.51 -12.71 14.90
C SER A 74 -4.98 -11.34 15.35
N ASP A 75 -3.80 -10.93 14.87
CA ASP A 75 -3.22 -9.63 15.20
C ASP A 75 -3.23 -8.70 13.99
N THR A 76 -2.98 -7.43 14.25
CA THR A 76 -2.97 -6.35 13.25
C THR A 76 -1.71 -5.52 13.42
N ALA A 77 -1.14 -5.08 12.32
CA ALA A 77 0.05 -4.22 12.34
C ALA A 77 -0.17 -2.98 11.48
N ASN A 78 0.32 -1.84 11.95
CA ASN A 78 0.46 -0.65 11.13
C ASN A 78 1.72 -0.79 10.30
N LEU A 79 1.59 -0.70 8.98
CA LEU A 79 2.72 -0.88 8.07
C LEU A 79 3.45 0.42 7.79
N LEU A 80 2.91 1.53 8.23
CA LEU A 80 3.44 2.85 7.93
C LEU A 80 3.45 3.70 9.19
N ALA A 81 4.61 4.20 9.56
CA ALA A 81 4.77 5.10 10.70
C ALA A 81 4.65 6.54 10.19
N GLY A 82 3.46 7.10 10.25
CA GLY A 82 3.18 8.44 9.74
C GLY A 82 2.58 8.41 8.34
N LYS A 83 2.73 9.49 7.60
CA LYS A 83 2.14 9.66 6.28
C LYS A 83 3.18 9.45 5.19
N LEU A 84 2.76 8.90 4.06
CA LEU A 84 3.61 8.71 2.90
C LEU A 84 3.03 9.47 1.72
N VAL A 85 3.85 10.28 1.07
CA VAL A 85 3.45 11.00 -0.14
C VAL A 85 3.80 10.16 -1.37
N LEU A 86 2.80 9.91 -2.20
CA LEU A 86 2.98 9.25 -3.49
C LEU A 86 2.90 10.33 -4.57
N GLU A 87 4.03 10.57 -5.24
CA GLU A 87 4.05 11.50 -6.36
C GLU A 87 3.42 10.85 -7.58
N THR A 88 3.07 11.65 -8.58
CA THR A 88 2.41 11.15 -9.79
C THR A 88 3.10 9.89 -10.33
N ASN A 89 2.31 8.86 -10.58
CA ASN A 89 2.69 7.55 -11.10
C ASN A 89 3.48 6.66 -10.13
N ASP A 90 3.72 7.09 -8.90
CA ASP A 90 4.26 6.20 -7.88
C ASP A 90 3.26 5.08 -7.57
N VAL A 91 3.76 3.89 -7.32
CA VAL A 91 2.93 2.70 -7.05
C VAL A 91 3.24 2.17 -5.65
N LEU A 92 2.18 1.86 -4.92
CA LEU A 92 2.28 1.16 -3.64
C LEU A 92 2.00 -0.32 -3.90
N LYS A 93 2.91 -1.21 -3.50
CA LYS A 93 2.80 -2.65 -3.74
C LYS A 93 2.76 -3.43 -2.44
N LEU A 94 2.00 -4.51 -2.46
CA LEU A 94 1.74 -5.35 -1.29
C LEU A 94 1.96 -6.81 -1.63
N SER A 95 2.54 -7.57 -0.71
CA SER A 95 2.65 -9.02 -0.81
C SER A 95 2.69 -9.66 0.57
N ALA A 96 2.49 -10.96 0.62
CA ALA A 96 2.58 -11.75 1.84
C ALA A 96 3.17 -13.13 1.52
N ASP A 97 3.54 -13.87 2.55
CA ASP A 97 4.04 -15.23 2.35
C ASP A 97 2.94 -16.28 2.16
N THR A 98 1.67 -15.85 2.28
CA THR A 98 0.50 -16.71 2.08
C THR A 98 -0.58 -15.94 1.31
N ALA A 99 -1.29 -16.60 0.42
CA ALA A 99 -2.19 -15.94 -0.52
C ALA A 99 -3.51 -15.44 0.08
N THR A 100 -3.92 -15.87 1.27
CA THR A 100 -5.29 -15.64 1.77
C THR A 100 -5.37 -15.06 3.17
N ASP A 101 -4.30 -15.02 3.92
CA ASP A 101 -4.36 -14.77 5.36
C ASP A 101 -4.13 -13.32 5.77
N ILE A 102 -3.50 -12.53 4.92
CA ILE A 102 -3.20 -11.13 5.22
C ILE A 102 -4.19 -10.23 4.47
N LYS A 103 -4.95 -9.45 5.23
CA LYS A 103 -5.91 -8.49 4.66
C LYS A 103 -5.46 -7.08 4.98
N PHE A 104 -5.35 -6.28 3.93
CA PHE A 104 -4.85 -4.90 3.99
C PHE A 104 -5.99 -3.91 3.84
N ILE A 105 -5.92 -2.84 4.62
CA ILE A 105 -6.77 -1.66 4.41
C ILE A 105 -5.92 -0.40 4.51
N GLY A 106 -6.14 0.53 3.60
CA GLY A 106 -5.46 1.80 3.59
C GLY A 106 -6.40 2.94 3.29
N SER A 107 -6.07 4.11 3.78
CA SER A 107 -6.79 5.36 3.48
C SER A 107 -5.84 6.30 2.77
N ILE A 108 -6.26 6.84 1.64
CA ILE A 108 -5.43 7.68 0.79
C ILE A 108 -6.21 8.93 0.42
N LEU A 109 -5.56 10.08 0.59
CA LEU A 109 -6.06 11.36 0.07
C LEU A 109 -5.36 11.62 -1.25
N GLU A 110 -6.13 11.75 -2.32
CA GLU A 110 -5.60 12.13 -3.62
C GLU A 110 -5.94 13.57 -3.89
N THR A 111 -4.92 14.40 -4.13
CA THR A 111 -5.10 15.84 -4.35
C THR A 111 -4.58 16.25 -5.72
N LEU A 112 -5.30 17.15 -6.38
CA LEU A 112 -4.93 17.67 -7.69
C LEU A 112 -3.69 18.57 -7.57
N ASN A 113 -2.73 18.32 -8.43
CA ASN A 113 -1.50 19.14 -8.47
C ASN A 113 -1.75 20.53 -9.02
#